data_2d85a8d67f727d5abe7ae486d43172ce
#
_entry.id   2d85a8d67f727d5abe7ae486d43172ce
#
_cell.length_a   1.000
_cell.length_b   1.000
_cell.length_c   1.000
_cell.angle_alpha   90.00
_cell.angle_beta   90.00
_cell.angle_gamma   90.00
#
_symmetry.space_group_name_H-M   'P 1'
#
loop_
_entity.id
_entity.type
_entity.pdbx_description
1 polymer ?
#
loop_
_entity_poly.entity_id
_entity_poly.type
_entity_poly.pdbx_seq_one_letter_code
_entity_poly.pdbx_strand_id
1 'polypeptide(L)'
;MFQAYATESAVLDQDQKADPRLGRLPREPIDRFTRPLARFLRIETVSGAVLLIAAMVAFGLSNSAWADGFLAFWDTPIGLRAGSFQFQRPLRDWINDGLMTFFFFVVALELKRELVVGELREPRVAALSIAAAAGGMLAPAALYLMLQFGQPGEHGWGVVMATDTAFVIGCLALLGRNAPRRLRVFLLSLAVVDDIGAILVVAIGYSSGVGWVALAVGITGLAIVYGLRQLGIRNVLIYVLAGILIWLAIDASGIHPTVAGVALGLLTPTRGWVSDRRLRAILRRVLAYPPGNHWSGDTEDRKLLRSAGKATREALAPVERLELILHPWVAFGVMPLFALANAGVHVSLAGLANPVTLAVVIGFALGKPVGILAFAWLAVRSGVAVRPKALGWGVLAGGGMLAGIGFTMALFIAELAFKDELLEAAKLGILVASVISAAGGLSLLAWLGHIGRRRAAIASAADAGQHEIMLPRAL
;
A
#
# COMPACT_ATOMS: atom_id res chain seq x y z
N MET A 1 -44.95 23.82 -16.91
CA MET A 1 -43.83 22.83 -16.93
C MET A 1 -42.88 22.94 -15.72
N PHE A 2 -42.44 24.13 -15.31
CA PHE A 2 -41.58 24.35 -14.13
C PHE A 2 -42.23 24.04 -12.78
N GLN A 3 -43.53 24.23 -12.60
CA GLN A 3 -44.24 23.92 -11.37
C GLN A 3 -44.42 22.42 -11.11
N ALA A 4 -44.54 21.60 -12.15
CA ALA A 4 -44.61 20.15 -12.02
C ALA A 4 -43.26 19.56 -11.53
N TYR A 5 -42.11 20.10 -11.95
CA TYR A 5 -40.79 19.68 -11.51
C TYR A 5 -40.50 20.01 -10.03
N ALA A 6 -41.03 21.14 -9.55
CA ALA A 6 -40.86 21.53 -8.15
C ALA A 6 -41.66 20.64 -7.18
N THR A 7 -42.84 20.18 -7.61
CA THR A 7 -43.68 19.27 -6.82
C THR A 7 -43.12 17.84 -6.81
N GLU A 8 -42.57 17.37 -7.90
CA GLU A 8 -41.96 16.02 -7.98
C GLU A 8 -40.66 15.89 -7.17
N SER A 9 -39.82 16.92 -7.17
CA SER A 9 -38.63 16.95 -6.33
C SER A 9 -38.96 17.03 -4.83
N ALA A 10 -40.07 17.69 -4.48
CA ALA A 10 -40.55 17.78 -3.11
C ALA A 10 -41.16 16.45 -2.62
N VAL A 11 -41.83 15.66 -3.49
CA VAL A 11 -42.35 14.34 -3.16
C VAL A 11 -41.22 13.32 -2.96
N LEU A 12 -40.19 13.33 -3.82
CA LEU A 12 -38.99 12.47 -3.65
C LEU A 12 -38.20 12.81 -2.37
N ASP A 13 -38.15 14.09 -2.00
CA ASP A 13 -37.46 14.54 -0.76
C ASP A 13 -38.29 14.23 0.48
N GLN A 14 -39.64 14.15 0.38
CA GLN A 14 -40.51 13.71 1.42
C GLN A 14 -40.48 12.19 1.64
N ASP A 15 -40.41 11.38 0.59
CA ASP A 15 -40.29 9.92 0.70
C ASP A 15 -38.92 9.51 1.27
N GLN A 16 -37.83 10.24 0.95
CA GLN A 16 -36.53 10.00 1.58
C GLN A 16 -36.48 10.41 3.05
N LYS A 17 -37.29 11.38 3.48
CA LYS A 17 -37.45 11.73 4.92
C LYS A 17 -38.31 10.74 5.69
N ALA A 18 -39.23 10.04 5.00
CA ALA A 18 -40.12 9.08 5.63
C ALA A 18 -39.46 7.72 5.94
N ASP A 19 -38.57 7.21 5.09
CA ASP A 19 -37.81 5.97 5.35
C ASP A 19 -36.35 6.06 4.85
N PRO A 20 -35.41 6.28 5.78
CA PRO A 20 -33.99 6.33 5.43
C PRO A 20 -33.42 5.00 4.91
N ARG A 21 -34.24 3.94 4.85
CA ARG A 21 -33.86 2.62 4.30
C ARG A 21 -34.07 2.52 2.80
N LEU A 22 -34.95 3.33 2.20
CA LEU A 22 -35.25 3.33 0.77
C LEU A 22 -34.03 3.66 -0.12
N GLY A 23 -33.06 4.43 0.39
CA GLY A 23 -31.80 4.73 -0.30
C GLY A 23 -30.73 3.64 -0.18
N ARG A 24 -31.01 2.48 0.41
CA ARG A 24 -30.07 1.38 0.61
C ARG A 24 -30.55 0.11 -0.08
N LEU A 25 -29.60 -0.66 -0.59
CA LEU A 25 -29.92 -1.98 -1.13
C LEU A 25 -30.60 -2.86 -0.07
N PRO A 26 -31.59 -3.70 -0.46
CA PRO A 26 -32.22 -4.67 0.44
C PRO A 26 -31.19 -5.55 1.13
N ARG A 27 -31.48 -5.97 2.34
CA ARG A 27 -30.61 -6.87 3.11
C ARG A 27 -30.88 -8.31 2.71
N GLU A 28 -29.82 -9.01 2.30
CA GLU A 28 -29.87 -10.44 2.05
C GLU A 28 -29.43 -11.24 3.30
N PRO A 29 -29.92 -12.49 3.49
CA PRO A 29 -29.52 -13.33 4.63
C PRO A 29 -27.99 -13.50 4.73
N ILE A 30 -27.30 -13.59 3.59
CA ILE A 30 -25.84 -13.70 3.51
C ILE A 30 -25.11 -12.44 4.04
N ASP A 31 -25.77 -11.30 4.02
CA ASP A 31 -25.22 -10.04 4.56
C ASP A 31 -24.86 -10.12 6.04
N ARG A 32 -25.47 -11.06 6.79
CA ARG A 32 -25.14 -11.31 8.20
C ARG A 32 -23.70 -11.79 8.36
N PHE A 33 -23.19 -12.51 7.38
CA PHE A 33 -21.82 -13.04 7.36
C PHE A 33 -20.88 -12.15 6.57
N THR A 34 -21.31 -11.65 5.41
CA THR A 34 -20.46 -10.86 4.51
C THR A 34 -20.23 -9.42 4.98
N ARG A 35 -21.21 -8.77 5.64
CA ARG A 35 -21.05 -7.39 6.13
C ARG A 35 -20.05 -7.26 7.28
N PRO A 36 -20.05 -8.13 8.31
CA PRO A 36 -18.99 -8.11 9.32
C PRO A 36 -17.63 -8.36 8.70
N LEU A 37 -17.52 -9.34 7.79
CA LEU A 37 -16.30 -9.63 7.07
C LEU A 37 -15.86 -8.45 6.19
N ALA A 38 -16.76 -7.86 5.39
CA ALA A 38 -16.46 -6.69 4.57
C ALA A 38 -16.08 -5.46 5.40
N ARG A 39 -16.67 -5.31 6.61
CA ARG A 39 -16.27 -4.25 7.55
C ARG A 39 -14.88 -4.51 8.13
N PHE A 40 -14.60 -5.76 8.50
CA PHE A 40 -13.30 -6.21 8.97
C PHE A 40 -12.21 -5.98 7.91
N LEU A 41 -12.46 -6.37 6.65
CA LEU A 41 -11.54 -6.18 5.52
C LEU A 41 -11.32 -4.70 5.11
N ARG A 42 -12.15 -3.77 5.58
CA ARG A 42 -11.98 -2.33 5.34
C ARG A 42 -11.13 -1.62 6.40
N ILE A 43 -10.74 -2.32 7.44
CA ILE A 43 -9.95 -1.73 8.54
C ILE A 43 -8.47 -2.02 8.27
N GLU A 44 -7.74 -1.04 7.74
CA GLU A 44 -6.29 -1.13 7.47
C GLU A 44 -5.49 -1.65 8.68
N THR A 45 -5.91 -1.29 9.90
CA THR A 45 -5.29 -1.77 11.14
C THR A 45 -5.33 -3.28 11.28
N VAL A 46 -6.38 -3.92 10.78
CA VAL A 46 -6.57 -5.37 10.89
C VAL A 46 -5.65 -6.12 9.95
N SER A 47 -5.37 -5.57 8.76
CA SER A 47 -4.42 -6.19 7.82
C SER A 47 -3.01 -6.28 8.42
N GLY A 48 -2.56 -5.20 9.09
CA GLY A 48 -1.29 -5.22 9.82
C GLY A 48 -1.25 -6.26 10.95
N ALA A 49 -2.36 -6.46 11.67
CA ALA A 49 -2.44 -7.51 12.70
C ALA A 49 -2.39 -8.93 12.11
N VAL A 50 -3.11 -9.17 11.00
CA VAL A 50 -3.08 -10.47 10.30
C VAL A 50 -1.67 -10.75 9.76
N LEU A 51 -1.03 -9.74 9.19
CA LEU A 51 0.35 -9.84 8.72
C LEU A 51 1.32 -10.20 9.86
N LEU A 52 1.19 -9.52 11.01
CA LEU A 52 2.01 -9.82 12.19
C LEU A 52 1.79 -11.24 12.70
N ILE A 53 0.52 -11.69 12.76
CA ILE A 53 0.19 -13.07 13.17
C ILE A 53 0.82 -14.07 12.18
N ALA A 54 0.71 -13.85 10.88
CA ALA A 54 1.31 -14.70 9.87
C ALA A 54 2.84 -14.81 10.04
N ALA A 55 3.50 -13.66 10.30
CA ALA A 55 4.93 -13.62 10.58
C ALA A 55 5.31 -14.35 11.86
N MET A 56 4.56 -14.15 12.96
CA MET A 56 4.81 -14.84 14.22
C MET A 56 4.62 -16.36 14.08
N VAL A 57 3.63 -16.80 13.29
CA VAL A 57 3.41 -18.22 12.98
C VAL A 57 4.59 -18.77 12.17
N ALA A 58 5.04 -18.08 11.12
CA ALA A 58 6.19 -18.49 10.33
C ALA A 58 7.45 -18.60 11.20
N PHE A 59 7.72 -17.57 12.02
CA PHE A 59 8.85 -17.54 12.95
C PHE A 59 8.78 -18.66 13.98
N GLY A 60 7.61 -18.89 14.58
CA GLY A 60 7.41 -19.97 15.57
C GLY A 60 7.59 -21.36 14.95
N LEU A 61 7.05 -21.61 13.75
CA LEU A 61 7.20 -22.88 13.06
C LEU A 61 8.66 -23.13 12.67
N SER A 62 9.36 -22.13 12.16
CA SER A 62 10.77 -22.25 11.76
C SER A 62 11.73 -22.47 12.93
N ASN A 63 11.31 -22.19 14.17
CA ASN A 63 12.09 -22.44 15.40
C ASN A 63 11.48 -23.55 16.26
N SER A 64 10.63 -24.40 15.69
CA SER A 64 9.99 -25.56 16.35
C SER A 64 10.52 -26.87 15.83
N ALA A 65 10.07 -27.99 16.41
CA ALA A 65 10.36 -29.33 15.94
C ALA A 65 9.80 -29.61 14.49
N TRP A 66 8.98 -28.75 13.94
CA TRP A 66 8.40 -28.86 12.60
C TRP A 66 9.13 -27.99 11.55
N ALA A 67 10.27 -27.39 11.91
CA ALA A 67 11.01 -26.46 11.06
C ALA A 67 11.32 -27.04 9.68
N ASP A 68 11.92 -28.25 9.62
CA ASP A 68 12.31 -28.89 8.36
C ASP A 68 11.11 -29.12 7.45
N GLY A 69 9.99 -29.64 8.00
CA GLY A 69 8.76 -29.86 7.23
C GLY A 69 8.11 -28.55 6.74
N PHE A 70 8.14 -27.51 7.57
CA PHE A 70 7.62 -26.20 7.22
C PHE A 70 8.43 -25.52 6.10
N LEU A 71 9.77 -25.57 6.19
CA LEU A 71 10.65 -24.99 5.16
C LEU A 71 10.57 -25.80 3.86
N ALA A 72 10.60 -27.13 3.91
CA ALA A 72 10.48 -28.00 2.74
C ALA A 72 9.15 -27.83 2.00
N PHE A 73 8.07 -27.46 2.70
CA PHE A 73 6.77 -27.16 2.06
C PHE A 73 6.89 -26.01 1.05
N TRP A 74 7.61 -24.95 1.37
CA TRP A 74 7.78 -23.79 0.48
C TRP A 74 8.72 -24.09 -0.69
N ASP A 75 9.60 -25.07 -0.56
CA ASP A 75 10.53 -25.51 -1.60
C ASP A 75 9.92 -26.57 -2.52
N THR A 76 8.66 -26.99 -2.29
CA THR A 76 7.93 -27.93 -3.13
C THR A 76 7.81 -27.39 -4.56
N PRO A 77 8.31 -28.12 -5.59
CA PRO A 77 8.24 -27.67 -6.98
C PRO A 77 6.81 -27.78 -7.51
N ILE A 78 6.24 -26.66 -7.95
CA ILE A 78 4.91 -26.57 -8.57
C ILE A 78 5.07 -26.02 -9.97
N GLY A 79 4.41 -26.65 -10.96
CA GLY A 79 4.45 -26.18 -12.34
C GLY A 79 3.93 -27.18 -13.34
N LEU A 80 4.11 -26.88 -14.62
CA LEU A 80 3.69 -27.68 -15.73
C LEU A 80 4.89 -28.43 -16.33
N ARG A 81 4.71 -29.74 -16.55
CA ARG A 81 5.66 -30.56 -17.26
C ARG A 81 4.97 -31.24 -18.44
N ALA A 82 5.42 -30.93 -19.68
CA ALA A 82 4.87 -31.50 -20.90
C ALA A 82 6.02 -31.87 -21.85
N GLY A 83 6.39 -33.15 -21.85
CA GLY A 83 7.50 -33.66 -22.63
C GLY A 83 8.84 -33.01 -22.23
N SER A 84 9.48 -32.31 -23.18
CA SER A 84 10.72 -31.57 -22.96
C SER A 84 10.50 -30.19 -22.31
N PHE A 85 9.28 -29.71 -22.26
CA PHE A 85 8.95 -28.45 -21.64
C PHE A 85 8.75 -28.66 -20.14
N GLN A 86 9.59 -28.00 -19.33
CA GLN A 86 9.52 -28.02 -17.88
C GLN A 86 9.48 -26.57 -17.38
N PHE A 87 8.34 -26.15 -16.85
CA PHE A 87 8.18 -24.88 -16.16
C PHE A 87 7.76 -25.19 -14.73
N GLN A 88 8.75 -25.50 -13.89
CA GLN A 88 8.58 -25.82 -12.48
C GLN A 88 9.42 -24.87 -11.63
N ARG A 89 8.81 -24.32 -10.59
CA ARG A 89 9.46 -23.44 -9.61
C ARG A 89 9.04 -23.84 -8.20
N PRO A 90 9.86 -23.62 -7.18
CA PRO A 90 9.44 -23.72 -5.79
C PRO A 90 8.17 -22.90 -5.52
N LEU A 91 7.32 -23.35 -4.60
CA LEU A 91 6.13 -22.59 -4.20
C LEU A 91 6.50 -21.20 -3.70
N ARG A 92 7.63 -21.05 -3.03
CA ARG A 92 8.19 -19.77 -2.57
C ARG A 92 8.39 -18.79 -3.73
N ASP A 93 8.95 -19.25 -4.85
CA ASP A 93 9.18 -18.39 -6.02
C ASP A 93 7.86 -17.95 -6.67
N TRP A 94 6.83 -18.81 -6.69
CA TRP A 94 5.50 -18.42 -7.14
C TRP A 94 4.89 -17.31 -6.28
N ILE A 95 5.15 -17.32 -4.98
CA ILE A 95 4.72 -16.27 -4.07
C ILE A 95 5.53 -15.00 -4.30
N ASN A 96 6.87 -15.12 -4.39
CA ASN A 96 7.77 -13.98 -4.51
C ASN A 96 7.67 -13.29 -5.87
N ASP A 97 7.46 -14.04 -6.95
CA ASP A 97 7.37 -13.48 -8.31
C ASP A 97 5.92 -13.23 -8.73
N GLY A 98 5.05 -14.23 -8.53
CA GLY A 98 3.67 -14.18 -8.98
C GLY A 98 2.79 -13.29 -8.10
N LEU A 99 2.68 -13.60 -6.80
CA LEU A 99 1.80 -12.84 -5.91
C LEU A 99 2.34 -11.43 -5.65
N MET A 100 3.66 -11.24 -5.53
CA MET A 100 4.22 -9.90 -5.37
C MET A 100 4.04 -9.03 -6.62
N THR A 101 3.85 -9.61 -7.81
CA THR A 101 3.45 -8.84 -8.99
C THR A 101 2.09 -8.16 -8.79
N PHE A 102 1.12 -8.85 -8.15
CA PHE A 102 -0.17 -8.23 -7.79
C PHE A 102 -0.02 -7.13 -6.75
N PHE A 103 0.84 -7.34 -5.76
CA PHE A 103 1.15 -6.30 -4.78
C PHE A 103 1.70 -5.04 -5.49
N PHE A 104 2.74 -5.17 -6.30
CA PHE A 104 3.33 -4.04 -7.00
C PHE A 104 2.40 -3.42 -8.05
N PHE A 105 1.48 -4.20 -8.62
CA PHE A 105 0.43 -3.66 -9.47
C PHE A 105 -0.49 -2.72 -8.69
N VAL A 106 -0.94 -3.12 -7.49
CA VAL A 106 -1.79 -2.29 -6.62
C VAL A 106 -1.04 -1.04 -6.14
N VAL A 107 0.23 -1.18 -5.72
CA VAL A 107 1.10 -0.04 -5.36
C VAL A 107 1.23 0.95 -6.52
N ALA A 108 1.39 0.46 -7.75
CA ALA A 108 1.45 1.33 -8.93
C ALA A 108 0.11 2.01 -9.25
N LEU A 109 -1.03 1.38 -8.94
CA LEU A 109 -2.36 2.03 -9.03
C LEU A 109 -2.48 3.15 -7.99
N GLU A 110 -2.08 2.87 -6.76
CA GLU A 110 -2.10 3.83 -5.64
C GLU A 110 -1.19 5.03 -5.94
N LEU A 111 0.05 4.77 -6.36
CA LEU A 111 0.97 5.80 -6.84
C LEU A 111 0.32 6.70 -7.89
N LYS A 112 -0.28 6.09 -8.91
CA LYS A 112 -0.88 6.83 -10.01
C LYS A 112 -2.08 7.66 -9.55
N ARG A 113 -2.87 7.16 -8.61
CA ARG A 113 -3.95 7.91 -7.98
C ARG A 113 -3.39 9.11 -7.19
N GLU A 114 -2.35 8.90 -6.36
CA GLU A 114 -1.73 9.96 -5.58
C GLU A 114 -1.12 11.07 -6.44
N LEU A 115 -0.50 10.72 -7.58
CA LEU A 115 0.06 11.69 -8.52
C LEU A 115 -1.01 12.53 -9.24
N VAL A 116 -2.23 11.96 -9.49
CA VAL A 116 -3.26 12.63 -10.30
C VAL A 116 -4.31 13.33 -9.45
N VAL A 117 -4.71 12.74 -8.32
CA VAL A 117 -5.84 13.18 -7.49
C VAL A 117 -5.41 13.45 -6.04
N GLY A 118 -4.33 12.81 -5.56
CA GLY A 118 -3.88 12.84 -4.18
C GLY A 118 -3.00 14.04 -3.80
N GLU A 119 -2.35 13.94 -2.65
CA GLU A 119 -1.50 15.01 -2.07
C GLU A 119 -0.22 15.26 -2.87
N LEU A 120 0.28 14.27 -3.61
CA LEU A 120 1.44 14.43 -4.48
C LEU A 120 1.18 15.34 -5.69
N ARG A 121 -0.07 15.74 -5.91
CA ARG A 121 -0.43 16.73 -6.94
C ARG A 121 0.04 18.14 -6.59
N GLU A 122 0.14 18.50 -5.31
CA GLU A 122 0.58 19.83 -4.86
C GLU A 122 2.12 19.86 -4.66
N PRO A 123 2.90 20.50 -5.56
CA PRO A 123 4.37 20.37 -5.57
C PRO A 123 5.05 20.72 -4.24
N ARG A 124 4.54 21.72 -3.51
CA ARG A 124 5.15 22.17 -2.24
C ARG A 124 4.88 21.22 -1.06
N VAL A 125 3.72 20.53 -1.07
CA VAL A 125 3.37 19.54 -0.06
C VAL A 125 4.07 18.22 -0.39
N ALA A 126 4.02 17.82 -1.65
CA ALA A 126 4.72 16.64 -2.17
C ALA A 126 6.23 16.72 -1.93
N ALA A 127 6.84 17.90 -2.09
CA ALA A 127 8.28 18.09 -1.92
C ALA A 127 8.79 17.66 -0.54
N LEU A 128 7.99 17.82 0.54
CA LEU A 128 8.37 17.35 1.87
C LEU A 128 8.44 15.82 1.93
N SER A 129 7.41 15.14 1.44
CA SER A 129 7.34 13.67 1.44
C SER A 129 8.38 13.07 0.48
N ILE A 130 8.57 13.66 -0.70
CA ILE A 130 9.60 13.22 -1.68
C ILE A 130 11.01 13.38 -1.11
N ALA A 131 11.32 14.55 -0.52
CA ALA A 131 12.63 14.76 0.09
C ALA A 131 12.87 13.82 1.27
N ALA A 132 11.86 13.63 2.13
CA ALA A 132 11.94 12.71 3.26
C ALA A 132 12.15 11.27 2.79
N ALA A 133 11.44 10.82 1.75
CA ALA A 133 11.60 9.49 1.18
C ALA A 133 12.99 9.31 0.54
N ALA A 134 13.46 10.30 -0.23
CA ALA A 134 14.82 10.27 -0.79
C ALA A 134 15.87 10.14 0.33
N GLY A 135 15.72 10.90 1.43
CA GLY A 135 16.60 10.77 2.60
C GLY A 135 16.48 9.42 3.29
N GLY A 136 15.23 8.90 3.43
CA GLY A 136 14.93 7.60 4.01
C GLY A 136 15.43 6.41 3.18
N MET A 137 15.75 6.61 1.91
CA MET A 137 16.37 5.60 1.04
C MET A 137 17.90 5.77 0.98
N LEU A 138 18.39 6.99 0.67
CA LEU A 138 19.80 7.24 0.41
C LEU A 138 20.67 7.12 1.67
N ALA A 139 20.20 7.65 2.81
CA ALA A 139 21.00 7.63 4.04
C ALA A 139 21.21 6.21 4.60
N PRO A 140 20.19 5.35 4.74
CA PRO A 140 20.42 3.98 5.19
C PRO A 140 21.22 3.17 4.19
N ALA A 141 21.03 3.34 2.86
CA ALA A 141 21.82 2.67 1.85
C ALA A 141 23.30 3.06 1.92
N ALA A 142 23.59 4.36 2.05
CA ALA A 142 24.96 4.85 2.20
C ALA A 142 25.59 4.30 3.50
N LEU A 143 24.87 4.32 4.62
CA LEU A 143 25.34 3.79 5.89
C LEU A 143 25.61 2.29 5.82
N TYR A 144 24.72 1.54 5.17
CA TYR A 144 24.89 0.11 4.93
C TYR A 144 26.13 -0.18 4.09
N LEU A 145 26.31 0.53 2.97
CA LEU A 145 27.49 0.40 2.11
C LEU A 145 28.79 0.75 2.85
N MET A 146 28.78 1.76 3.72
CA MET A 146 29.94 2.10 4.55
C MET A 146 30.33 0.95 5.50
N LEU A 147 29.35 0.21 6.04
CA LEU A 147 29.58 -0.90 6.95
C LEU A 147 29.94 -2.20 6.24
N GLN A 148 29.48 -2.38 4.99
CA GLN A 148 29.65 -3.60 4.21
C GLN A 148 30.62 -3.43 3.02
N PHE A 149 31.33 -2.29 2.92
CA PHE A 149 32.24 -2.03 1.80
C PHE A 149 33.31 -3.11 1.69
N GLY A 150 33.41 -3.73 0.52
CA GLY A 150 34.35 -4.82 0.26
C GLY A 150 34.04 -6.15 0.99
N GLN A 151 32.86 -6.28 1.61
CA GLN A 151 32.40 -7.48 2.26
C GLN A 151 31.39 -8.25 1.36
N PRO A 152 31.21 -9.57 1.57
CA PRO A 152 30.23 -10.35 0.79
C PRO A 152 28.80 -9.82 0.88
N GLY A 153 28.48 -9.05 1.93
CA GLY A 153 27.17 -8.44 2.15
C GLY A 153 26.91 -7.16 1.37
N GLU A 154 27.87 -6.64 0.60
CA GLU A 154 27.78 -5.33 -0.08
C GLU A 154 26.54 -5.19 -0.97
N HIS A 155 26.12 -6.26 -1.65
CA HIS A 155 24.96 -6.27 -2.54
C HIS A 155 23.61 -6.02 -1.83
N GLY A 156 23.54 -6.08 -0.50
CA GLY A 156 22.34 -5.89 0.28
C GLY A 156 21.91 -4.44 0.53
N TRP A 157 22.55 -3.46 -0.07
CA TRP A 157 22.26 -2.02 0.16
C TRP A 157 20.81 -1.63 -0.08
N GLY A 158 20.10 -2.29 -1.01
CA GLY A 158 18.70 -2.04 -1.29
C GLY A 158 17.74 -2.53 -0.18
N VAL A 159 18.16 -3.51 0.62
CA VAL A 159 17.33 -4.08 1.70
C VAL A 159 16.88 -3.02 2.69
N VAL A 160 17.79 -2.12 3.09
CA VAL A 160 17.54 -1.10 4.11
C VAL A 160 16.76 0.13 3.61
N MET A 161 16.41 0.16 2.33
CA MET A 161 15.68 1.27 1.72
C MET A 161 14.16 1.15 1.89
N ALA A 162 13.63 -0.07 1.89
CA ALA A 162 12.19 -0.32 1.86
C ALA A 162 11.49 -0.01 3.20
N THR A 163 10.20 0.37 3.12
CA THR A 163 9.30 0.54 4.27
C THR A 163 8.08 -0.36 4.11
N ASP A 164 7.66 -1.04 5.17
CA ASP A 164 6.39 -1.77 5.19
C ASP A 164 5.24 -0.85 5.62
N THR A 165 4.53 -0.29 4.65
CA THR A 165 3.44 0.66 4.87
C THR A 165 2.31 0.05 5.70
N ALA A 166 1.94 -1.21 5.44
CA ALA A 166 0.84 -1.88 6.13
C ALA A 166 1.16 -2.02 7.62
N PHE A 167 2.40 -2.38 7.94
CA PHE A 167 2.86 -2.52 9.32
C PHE A 167 2.96 -1.16 10.03
N VAL A 168 3.49 -0.13 9.36
CA VAL A 168 3.58 1.24 9.89
C VAL A 168 2.20 1.79 10.24
N ILE A 169 1.21 1.64 9.35
CA ILE A 169 -0.17 2.09 9.60
C ILE A 169 -0.81 1.27 10.71
N GLY A 170 -0.55 -0.04 10.78
CA GLY A 170 -0.95 -0.91 11.89
C GLY A 170 -0.42 -0.41 13.23
N CYS A 171 0.87 -0.07 13.32
CA CYS A 171 1.49 0.50 14.52
C CYS A 171 0.88 1.86 14.90
N LEU A 172 0.65 2.76 13.92
CA LEU A 172 -0.02 4.04 14.18
C LEU A 172 -1.43 3.87 14.73
N ALA A 173 -2.13 2.84 14.31
CA ALA A 173 -3.48 2.57 14.80
C ALA A 173 -3.49 2.13 16.28
N LEU A 174 -2.44 1.48 16.78
CA LEU A 174 -2.28 1.17 18.21
C LEU A 174 -2.22 2.43 19.07
N LEU A 175 -1.70 3.55 18.54
CA LEU A 175 -1.71 4.84 19.22
C LEU A 175 -3.10 5.49 19.26
N GLY A 176 -4.05 5.02 18.46
CA GLY A 176 -5.43 5.49 18.43
C GLY A 176 -5.54 7.00 18.24
N ARG A 177 -6.22 7.68 19.17
CA ARG A 177 -6.42 9.14 19.15
C ARG A 177 -5.13 9.94 19.38
N ASN A 178 -4.04 9.32 19.81
CA ASN A 178 -2.76 9.99 20.08
C ASN A 178 -1.93 10.17 18.79
N ALA A 179 -2.26 9.45 17.71
CA ALA A 179 -1.60 9.60 16.43
C ALA A 179 -2.14 10.84 15.68
N PRO A 180 -1.31 11.85 15.38
CA PRO A 180 -1.74 13.00 14.61
C PRO A 180 -2.20 12.57 13.20
N ARG A 181 -3.41 12.97 12.78
CA ARG A 181 -3.95 12.63 11.44
C ARG A 181 -2.99 13.03 10.32
N ARG A 182 -2.31 14.18 10.46
CA ARG A 182 -1.34 14.66 9.46
C ARG A 182 -0.07 13.80 9.39
N LEU A 183 0.31 13.13 10.48
CA LEU A 183 1.42 12.18 10.45
C LEU A 183 1.07 10.94 9.61
N ARG A 184 -0.16 10.42 9.75
CA ARG A 184 -0.62 9.29 8.92
C ARG A 184 -0.56 9.64 7.44
N VAL A 185 -1.06 10.80 7.07
CA VAL A 185 -1.05 11.27 5.67
C VAL A 185 0.38 11.43 5.16
N PHE A 186 1.26 12.05 5.95
CA PHE A 186 2.67 12.20 5.60
C PHE A 186 3.36 10.83 5.40
N LEU A 187 3.13 9.87 6.29
CA LEU A 187 3.74 8.53 6.19
C LEU A 187 3.19 7.73 5.00
N LEU A 188 1.89 7.87 4.68
CA LEU A 188 1.33 7.28 3.46
C LEU A 188 1.99 7.88 2.21
N SER A 189 2.09 9.20 2.10
CA SER A 189 2.74 9.85 0.96
C SER A 189 4.23 9.51 0.88
N LEU A 190 4.91 9.39 2.01
CA LEU A 190 6.32 8.96 2.09
C LEU A 190 6.46 7.53 1.58
N ALA A 191 5.61 6.62 2.05
CA ALA A 191 5.66 5.21 1.69
C ALA A 191 5.41 4.98 0.20
N VAL A 192 4.45 5.70 -0.41
CA VAL A 192 4.22 5.64 -1.87
C VAL A 192 5.48 6.02 -2.65
N VAL A 193 6.25 7.00 -2.19
CA VAL A 193 7.51 7.40 -2.84
C VAL A 193 8.63 6.38 -2.56
N ASP A 194 8.69 5.84 -1.34
CA ASP A 194 9.63 4.76 -0.97
C ASP A 194 9.40 3.52 -1.84
N ASP A 195 8.14 3.14 -2.09
CA ASP A 195 7.78 2.00 -2.93
C ASP A 195 8.24 2.18 -4.38
N ILE A 196 8.17 3.42 -4.93
CA ILE A 196 8.76 3.73 -6.24
C ILE A 196 10.27 3.48 -6.21
N GLY A 197 10.95 3.96 -5.18
CA GLY A 197 12.38 3.76 -5.00
C GLY A 197 12.73 2.28 -4.92
N ALA A 198 11.99 1.50 -4.14
CA ALA A 198 12.16 0.05 -4.02
C ALA A 198 12.00 -0.66 -5.38
N ILE A 199 10.99 -0.29 -6.17
CA ILE A 199 10.77 -0.84 -7.52
C ILE A 199 11.97 -0.53 -8.43
N LEU A 200 12.47 0.71 -8.42
CA LEU A 200 13.63 1.11 -9.22
C LEU A 200 14.89 0.34 -8.79
N VAL A 201 15.08 0.15 -7.49
CA VAL A 201 16.19 -0.63 -6.93
C VAL A 201 16.10 -2.08 -7.39
N VAL A 202 14.92 -2.70 -7.33
CA VAL A 202 14.72 -4.07 -7.80
C VAL A 202 14.96 -4.18 -9.31
N ALA A 203 14.43 -3.25 -10.10
CA ALA A 203 14.56 -3.28 -11.55
C ALA A 203 15.99 -3.06 -12.06
N ILE A 204 16.77 -2.20 -11.37
CA ILE A 204 18.12 -1.83 -11.82
C ILE A 204 19.20 -2.56 -11.03
N GLY A 205 19.04 -2.71 -9.72
CA GLY A 205 20.05 -3.22 -8.81
C GLY A 205 20.15 -4.74 -8.77
N TYR A 206 19.03 -5.43 -9.01
CA TYR A 206 18.93 -6.90 -8.83
C TYR A 206 18.53 -7.65 -10.10
N SER A 207 18.66 -7.02 -11.28
CA SER A 207 18.45 -7.71 -12.56
C SER A 207 19.72 -8.47 -12.97
N SER A 208 19.56 -9.73 -13.36
CA SER A 208 20.65 -10.58 -13.88
C SER A 208 20.61 -10.55 -15.40
N GLY A 209 21.67 -10.15 -16.06
CA GLY A 209 21.92 -10.19 -17.51
C GLY A 209 20.67 -10.03 -18.40
N VAL A 210 20.57 -8.95 -19.17
CA VAL A 210 19.35 -8.61 -19.93
C VAL A 210 19.25 -9.40 -21.23
N GLY A 211 18.22 -10.24 -21.36
CA GLY A 211 17.80 -10.90 -22.61
C GLY A 211 16.99 -9.94 -23.49
N TRP A 212 17.66 -9.21 -24.38
CA TRP A 212 17.08 -8.15 -25.20
C TRP A 212 15.86 -8.57 -26.02
N VAL A 213 15.83 -9.82 -26.53
CA VAL A 213 14.71 -10.33 -27.33
C VAL A 213 13.47 -10.50 -26.47
N ALA A 214 13.59 -11.14 -25.30
CA ALA A 214 12.48 -11.31 -24.37
C ALA A 214 11.98 -9.97 -23.83
N LEU A 215 12.90 -9.04 -23.55
CA LEU A 215 12.53 -7.68 -23.14
C LEU A 215 11.76 -6.94 -24.23
N ALA A 216 12.20 -7.04 -25.49
CA ALA A 216 11.49 -6.45 -26.63
C ALA A 216 10.07 -7.01 -26.78
N VAL A 217 9.88 -8.33 -26.55
CA VAL A 217 8.55 -8.94 -26.52
C VAL A 217 7.69 -8.37 -25.39
N GLY A 218 8.24 -8.24 -24.17
CA GLY A 218 7.56 -7.62 -23.04
C GLY A 218 7.12 -6.17 -23.31
N ILE A 219 8.04 -5.34 -23.85
CA ILE A 219 7.76 -3.94 -24.23
C ILE A 219 6.69 -3.88 -25.34
N THR A 220 6.78 -4.76 -26.33
CA THR A 220 5.75 -4.85 -27.40
C THR A 220 4.38 -5.23 -26.82
N GLY A 221 4.35 -6.15 -25.86
CA GLY A 221 3.14 -6.50 -25.12
C GLY A 221 2.54 -5.29 -24.38
N LEU A 222 3.36 -4.49 -23.70
CA LEU A 222 2.92 -3.25 -23.05
C LEU A 222 2.39 -2.22 -24.06
N ALA A 223 3.02 -2.09 -25.24
CA ALA A 223 2.55 -1.23 -26.32
C ALA A 223 1.20 -1.70 -26.88
N ILE A 224 1.01 -3.03 -27.01
CA ILE A 224 -0.28 -3.63 -27.39
C ILE A 224 -1.36 -3.30 -26.35
N VAL A 225 -1.08 -3.48 -25.06
CA VAL A 225 -2.01 -3.13 -23.97
C VAL A 225 -2.39 -1.65 -24.02
N TYR A 226 -1.43 -0.77 -24.27
CA TYR A 226 -1.69 0.65 -24.46
C TYR A 226 -2.57 0.90 -25.69
N GLY A 227 -2.33 0.23 -26.81
CA GLY A 227 -3.16 0.30 -28.03
C GLY A 227 -4.60 -0.19 -27.79
N LEU A 228 -4.77 -1.35 -27.14
CA LEU A 228 -6.09 -1.89 -26.77
C LEU A 228 -6.90 -0.90 -25.92
N ARG A 229 -6.22 -0.22 -24.99
CA ARG A 229 -6.80 0.85 -24.20
C ARG A 229 -7.29 2.02 -25.08
N GLN A 230 -6.49 2.47 -26.05
CA GLN A 230 -6.87 3.55 -26.96
C GLN A 230 -8.05 3.17 -27.86
N LEU A 231 -8.13 1.90 -28.25
CA LEU A 231 -9.27 1.34 -29.00
C LEU A 231 -10.54 1.18 -28.14
N GLY A 232 -10.45 1.45 -26.83
CA GLY A 232 -11.59 1.37 -25.91
C GLY A 232 -12.02 -0.05 -25.55
N ILE A 233 -11.17 -1.06 -25.73
CA ILE A 233 -11.42 -2.43 -25.29
C ILE A 233 -11.36 -2.46 -23.77
N ARG A 234 -12.41 -3.03 -23.11
CA ARG A 234 -12.58 -3.01 -21.65
C ARG A 234 -12.77 -4.38 -21.03
N ASN A 235 -12.58 -5.43 -21.81
CA ASN A 235 -12.69 -6.79 -21.31
C ASN A 235 -11.48 -7.09 -20.40
N VAL A 236 -11.73 -7.26 -19.11
CA VAL A 236 -10.69 -7.52 -18.09
C VAL A 236 -9.90 -8.78 -18.42
N LEU A 237 -10.54 -9.83 -18.98
CA LEU A 237 -9.88 -11.09 -19.32
C LEU A 237 -8.75 -10.88 -20.33
N ILE A 238 -8.96 -10.01 -21.35
CA ILE A 238 -7.92 -9.69 -22.34
C ILE A 238 -6.70 -9.07 -21.67
N TYR A 239 -6.90 -8.16 -20.71
CA TYR A 239 -5.80 -7.52 -19.99
C TYR A 239 -5.09 -8.49 -19.05
N VAL A 240 -5.82 -9.43 -18.43
CA VAL A 240 -5.21 -10.47 -17.58
C VAL A 240 -4.34 -11.39 -18.42
N LEU A 241 -4.85 -11.89 -19.57
CA LEU A 241 -4.08 -12.76 -20.46
C LEU A 241 -2.86 -12.04 -21.04
N ALA A 242 -3.02 -10.81 -21.50
CA ALA A 242 -1.89 -9.99 -21.95
C ALA A 242 -0.88 -9.75 -20.81
N GLY A 243 -1.36 -9.50 -19.60
CA GLY A 243 -0.52 -9.31 -18.42
C GLY A 243 0.32 -10.54 -18.08
N ILE A 244 -0.27 -11.75 -18.17
CA ILE A 244 0.46 -13.01 -17.96
C ILE A 244 1.56 -13.18 -19.02
N LEU A 245 1.26 -12.91 -20.30
CA LEU A 245 2.26 -13.01 -21.36
C LEU A 245 3.40 -12.00 -21.20
N ILE A 246 3.09 -10.76 -20.80
CA ILE A 246 4.07 -9.72 -20.50
C ILE A 246 4.92 -10.14 -19.30
N TRP A 247 4.30 -10.67 -18.26
CA TRP A 247 4.99 -11.15 -17.06
C TRP A 247 6.01 -12.27 -17.42
N LEU A 248 5.58 -13.26 -18.20
CA LEU A 248 6.47 -14.34 -18.68
C LEU A 248 7.61 -13.82 -19.56
N ALA A 249 7.35 -12.81 -20.42
CA ALA A 249 8.37 -12.22 -21.28
C ALA A 249 9.40 -11.41 -20.48
N ILE A 250 8.96 -10.66 -19.46
CA ILE A 250 9.85 -9.88 -18.56
C ILE A 250 10.67 -10.85 -17.71
N ASP A 251 10.07 -11.90 -17.16
CA ASP A 251 10.76 -12.95 -16.43
C ASP A 251 11.86 -13.61 -17.29
N ALA A 252 11.53 -14.01 -18.51
CA ALA A 252 12.50 -14.58 -19.46
C ALA A 252 13.60 -13.58 -19.90
N SER A 253 13.41 -12.26 -19.68
CA SER A 253 14.41 -11.26 -20.01
C SER A 253 15.49 -11.10 -18.93
N GLY A 254 15.37 -11.75 -17.76
CA GLY A 254 16.27 -11.56 -16.62
C GLY A 254 15.99 -10.30 -15.78
N ILE A 255 14.98 -9.52 -16.15
CA ILE A 255 14.44 -8.45 -15.31
C ILE A 255 13.42 -9.07 -14.36
N HIS A 256 13.40 -8.58 -13.10
CA HIS A 256 12.48 -9.13 -12.13
C HIS A 256 11.01 -9.00 -12.56
N PRO A 257 10.21 -10.09 -12.55
CA PRO A 257 8.88 -10.14 -13.15
C PRO A 257 7.86 -9.19 -12.49
N THR A 258 8.08 -8.75 -11.24
CA THR A 258 7.25 -7.76 -10.55
C THR A 258 7.16 -6.42 -11.29
N VAL A 259 8.17 -6.08 -12.10
CA VAL A 259 8.19 -4.87 -12.94
C VAL A 259 7.03 -4.86 -13.94
N ALA A 260 6.57 -6.03 -14.40
CA ALA A 260 5.39 -6.14 -15.25
C ALA A 260 4.13 -5.61 -14.54
N GLY A 261 3.95 -5.96 -13.27
CA GLY A 261 2.83 -5.45 -12.46
C GLY A 261 2.85 -3.93 -12.36
N VAL A 262 4.01 -3.36 -12.09
CA VAL A 262 4.19 -1.90 -12.01
C VAL A 262 3.87 -1.22 -13.34
N ALA A 263 4.43 -1.70 -14.44
CA ALA A 263 4.19 -1.14 -15.77
C ALA A 263 2.71 -1.17 -16.15
N LEU A 264 2.01 -2.28 -15.90
CA LEU A 264 0.58 -2.42 -16.13
C LEU A 264 -0.26 -1.49 -15.23
N GLY A 265 0.10 -1.35 -13.95
CA GLY A 265 -0.53 -0.42 -13.02
C GLY A 265 -0.40 1.03 -13.49
N LEU A 266 0.80 1.43 -13.89
CA LEU A 266 1.06 2.76 -14.44
C LEU A 266 0.36 3.00 -15.80
N LEU A 267 0.09 1.98 -16.59
CA LEU A 267 -0.68 2.10 -17.82
C LEU A 267 -2.18 2.22 -17.59
N THR A 268 -2.71 1.87 -16.41
CA THR A 268 -4.15 1.88 -16.09
C THR A 268 -4.72 3.30 -16.12
N PRO A 269 -5.91 3.54 -16.76
CA PRO A 269 -6.48 4.88 -16.87
C PRO A 269 -6.96 5.48 -15.55
N THR A 270 -6.69 6.78 -15.35
CA THR A 270 -7.13 7.57 -14.18
C THR A 270 -8.42 8.36 -14.39
N ARG A 271 -8.96 8.35 -15.58
CA ARG A 271 -10.21 9.07 -15.89
C ARG A 271 -11.35 8.08 -16.13
N GLY A 272 -12.49 8.33 -15.50
CA GLY A 272 -13.72 7.63 -15.80
C GLY A 272 -14.15 7.89 -17.26
N TRP A 273 -14.74 6.89 -17.89
CA TRP A 273 -15.20 7.03 -19.27
C TRP A 273 -16.49 7.81 -19.38
N VAL A 274 -17.36 7.68 -18.38
CA VAL A 274 -18.61 8.38 -18.29
C VAL A 274 -18.40 9.63 -17.44
N SER A 275 -18.59 10.81 -18.05
CA SER A 275 -18.54 12.07 -17.29
C SER A 275 -19.76 12.20 -16.35
N ASP A 276 -19.60 12.94 -15.26
CA ASP A 276 -20.66 13.20 -14.27
C ASP A 276 -21.94 13.77 -14.94
N ARG A 277 -21.77 14.61 -15.98
CA ARG A 277 -22.90 15.17 -16.72
C ARG A 277 -23.68 14.07 -17.45
N ARG A 278 -22.99 13.11 -18.09
CA ARG A 278 -23.63 11.98 -18.78
C ARG A 278 -24.27 11.02 -17.80
N LEU A 279 -23.59 10.72 -16.69
CA LEU A 279 -24.12 9.87 -15.64
C LEU A 279 -25.44 10.42 -15.10
N ARG A 280 -25.45 11.70 -14.71
CA ARG A 280 -26.68 12.37 -14.23
C ARG A 280 -27.80 12.37 -15.28
N ALA A 281 -27.49 12.58 -16.55
CA ALA A 281 -28.49 12.55 -17.62
C ALA A 281 -29.10 11.15 -17.79
N ILE A 282 -28.29 10.08 -17.73
CA ILE A 282 -28.75 8.70 -17.82
C ILE A 282 -29.63 8.33 -16.59
N LEU A 283 -29.18 8.68 -15.38
CA LEU A 283 -29.91 8.40 -14.15
C LEU A 283 -31.24 9.17 -14.12
N ARG A 284 -31.29 10.43 -14.55
CA ARG A 284 -32.55 11.18 -14.66
C ARG A 284 -33.55 10.52 -15.61
N ARG A 285 -33.10 9.92 -16.70
CA ARG A 285 -33.99 9.17 -17.60
C ARG A 285 -34.57 7.94 -16.92
N VAL A 286 -33.77 7.22 -16.12
CA VAL A 286 -34.27 6.07 -15.35
C VAL A 286 -35.31 6.50 -14.31
N LEU A 287 -35.07 7.62 -13.61
CA LEU A 287 -35.96 8.16 -12.59
C LEU A 287 -37.26 8.75 -13.18
N ALA A 288 -37.27 9.13 -14.48
CA ALA A 288 -38.45 9.65 -15.16
C ALA A 288 -39.49 8.57 -15.53
N TYR A 289 -39.18 7.28 -15.37
CA TYR A 289 -40.12 6.20 -15.62
C TYR A 289 -41.10 6.04 -14.45
N PRO A 290 -42.40 5.89 -14.71
CA PRO A 290 -43.40 5.68 -13.66
C PRO A 290 -43.16 4.32 -12.96
N PRO A 291 -43.51 4.20 -11.68
CA PRO A 291 -43.39 2.92 -10.96
C PRO A 291 -44.29 1.85 -11.61
N GLY A 292 -43.78 0.64 -11.78
CA GLY A 292 -44.47 -0.49 -12.37
C GLY A 292 -43.54 -1.59 -12.88
N ASN A 293 -44.07 -2.57 -13.62
CA ASN A 293 -43.34 -3.73 -14.15
C ASN A 293 -42.63 -3.46 -15.50
N HIS A 294 -42.18 -2.22 -15.75
CA HIS A 294 -41.57 -1.79 -16.99
C HIS A 294 -40.23 -2.47 -17.31
N TRP A 295 -39.61 -3.05 -16.28
CA TRP A 295 -38.30 -3.71 -16.38
C TRP A 295 -38.36 -5.17 -16.80
N SER A 296 -39.55 -5.72 -17.00
CA SER A 296 -39.77 -7.09 -17.47
C SER A 296 -39.72 -7.18 -18.99
N GLY A 297 -39.14 -8.28 -19.52
CA GLY A 297 -39.02 -8.51 -20.96
C GLY A 297 -37.85 -7.77 -21.62
N ASP A 298 -37.79 -7.73 -22.94
CA ASP A 298 -36.76 -7.03 -23.74
C ASP A 298 -37.27 -5.65 -24.17
N THR A 299 -37.55 -4.78 -23.23
CA THR A 299 -38.08 -3.43 -23.40
C THR A 299 -36.98 -2.38 -23.49
N GLU A 300 -37.31 -1.20 -24.03
CA GLU A 300 -36.40 -0.03 -24.04
C GLU A 300 -36.00 0.37 -22.62
N ASP A 301 -36.91 0.22 -21.65
CA ASP A 301 -36.67 0.52 -20.25
C ASP A 301 -35.60 -0.37 -19.64
N ARG A 302 -35.62 -1.67 -19.99
CA ARG A 302 -34.58 -2.62 -19.57
C ARG A 302 -33.22 -2.28 -20.20
N LYS A 303 -33.18 -1.83 -21.46
CA LYS A 303 -31.96 -1.34 -22.10
C LYS A 303 -31.44 -0.09 -21.39
N LEU A 304 -32.33 0.81 -20.98
CA LEU A 304 -31.97 2.01 -20.24
C LEU A 304 -31.40 1.68 -18.86
N LEU A 305 -32.01 0.74 -18.13
CA LEU A 305 -31.53 0.28 -16.83
C LEU A 305 -30.14 -0.38 -16.95
N ARG A 306 -29.93 -1.23 -17.97
CA ARG A 306 -28.62 -1.81 -18.27
C ARG A 306 -27.57 -0.72 -18.59
N SER A 307 -27.97 0.30 -19.34
CA SER A 307 -27.10 1.44 -19.67
C SER A 307 -26.74 2.25 -18.43
N ALA A 308 -27.69 2.44 -17.50
CA ALA A 308 -27.44 3.09 -16.23
C ALA A 308 -26.46 2.29 -15.36
N GLY A 309 -26.66 0.98 -15.24
CA GLY A 309 -25.72 0.09 -14.53
C GLY A 309 -24.32 0.12 -15.13
N LYS A 310 -24.21 0.15 -16.47
CA LYS A 310 -22.91 0.30 -17.14
C LYS A 310 -22.31 1.70 -16.88
N ALA A 311 -23.13 2.76 -17.00
CA ALA A 311 -22.67 4.12 -16.77
C ALA A 311 -22.18 4.34 -15.33
N THR A 312 -22.84 3.78 -14.34
CA THR A 312 -22.45 3.85 -12.92
C THR A 312 -21.10 3.16 -12.67
N ARG A 313 -20.89 1.98 -13.28
CA ARG A 313 -19.61 1.26 -13.19
C ARG A 313 -18.46 2.01 -13.87
N GLU A 314 -18.73 2.64 -15.02
CA GLU A 314 -17.73 3.31 -15.84
C GLU A 314 -17.53 4.80 -15.46
N ALA A 315 -18.29 5.31 -14.51
CA ALA A 315 -18.08 6.64 -13.92
C ALA A 315 -16.87 6.66 -13.00
N LEU A 316 -16.60 5.55 -12.30
CA LEU A 316 -15.37 5.40 -11.51
C LEU A 316 -14.18 5.18 -12.45
N ALA A 317 -13.07 5.83 -12.13
CA ALA A 317 -11.83 5.61 -12.86
C ALA A 317 -11.37 4.14 -12.70
N PRO A 318 -10.86 3.51 -13.79
CA PRO A 318 -10.35 2.14 -13.71
C PRO A 318 -9.33 1.92 -12.59
N VAL A 319 -8.44 2.90 -12.33
CA VAL A 319 -7.48 2.88 -11.22
C VAL A 319 -8.19 2.70 -9.88
N GLU A 320 -9.17 3.56 -9.56
CA GLU A 320 -9.89 3.52 -8.29
C GLU A 320 -10.69 2.21 -8.14
N ARG A 321 -11.33 1.76 -9.23
CA ARG A 321 -12.12 0.54 -9.22
C ARG A 321 -11.26 -0.70 -8.97
N LEU A 322 -10.11 -0.81 -9.65
CA LEU A 322 -9.19 -1.93 -9.49
C LEU A 322 -8.54 -1.91 -8.09
N GLU A 323 -8.14 -0.75 -7.62
CA GLU A 323 -7.60 -0.59 -6.27
C GLU A 323 -8.60 -1.04 -5.21
N LEU A 324 -9.85 -0.58 -5.25
CA LEU A 324 -10.91 -0.97 -4.31
C LEU A 324 -11.19 -2.49 -4.30
N ILE A 325 -11.06 -3.15 -5.46
CA ILE A 325 -11.29 -4.60 -5.59
C ILE A 325 -10.07 -5.39 -5.12
N LEU A 326 -8.86 -4.98 -5.51
CA LEU A 326 -7.65 -5.75 -5.30
C LEU A 326 -6.98 -5.50 -3.96
N HIS A 327 -7.09 -4.28 -3.41
CA HIS A 327 -6.46 -3.92 -2.13
C HIS A 327 -6.78 -4.89 -0.98
N PRO A 328 -8.04 -5.33 -0.76
CA PRO A 328 -8.33 -6.32 0.28
C PRO A 328 -7.64 -7.66 0.06
N TRP A 329 -7.55 -8.13 -1.20
CA TRP A 329 -6.88 -9.39 -1.54
C TRP A 329 -5.37 -9.30 -1.30
N VAL A 330 -4.77 -8.18 -1.65
CA VAL A 330 -3.35 -7.93 -1.38
C VAL A 330 -3.11 -7.86 0.14
N ALA A 331 -3.89 -7.06 0.86
CA ALA A 331 -3.67 -6.82 2.28
C ALA A 331 -3.94 -8.05 3.18
N PHE A 332 -4.93 -8.88 2.84
CA PHE A 332 -5.35 -10.03 3.67
C PHE A 332 -4.98 -11.40 3.09
N GLY A 333 -4.56 -11.47 1.84
CA GLY A 333 -4.16 -12.70 1.18
C GLY A 333 -2.67 -12.69 0.82
N VAL A 334 -2.28 -11.82 -0.11
CA VAL A 334 -0.93 -11.81 -0.69
C VAL A 334 0.13 -11.54 0.38
N MET A 335 -0.01 -10.45 1.15
CA MET A 335 0.99 -10.04 2.14
C MET A 335 1.14 -11.03 3.30
N PRO A 336 0.06 -11.56 3.92
CA PRO A 336 0.20 -12.59 4.94
C PRO A 336 0.79 -13.90 4.41
N LEU A 337 0.44 -14.32 3.19
CA LEU A 337 1.02 -15.52 2.57
C LEU A 337 2.51 -15.32 2.26
N PHE A 338 2.88 -14.15 1.77
CA PHE A 338 4.28 -13.76 1.58
C PHE A 338 5.06 -13.81 2.91
N ALA A 339 4.49 -13.26 3.98
CA ALA A 339 5.11 -13.29 5.30
C ALA A 339 5.28 -14.74 5.83
N LEU A 340 4.27 -15.60 5.63
CA LEU A 340 4.37 -17.02 5.99
C LEU A 340 5.50 -17.74 5.25
N ALA A 341 5.69 -17.44 3.96
CA ALA A 341 6.71 -18.07 3.15
C ALA A 341 8.14 -17.58 3.46
N ASN A 342 8.29 -16.30 3.86
CA ASN A 342 9.60 -15.64 3.89
C ASN A 342 10.06 -15.18 5.28
N ALA A 343 9.15 -15.02 6.28
CA ALA A 343 9.53 -14.60 7.63
C ALA A 343 10.01 -15.75 8.54
N GLY A 344 10.09 -16.97 8.02
CA GLY A 344 10.69 -18.11 8.70
C GLY A 344 12.20 -17.96 8.76
N VAL A 345 12.75 -17.72 9.97
CA VAL A 345 14.18 -17.50 10.21
C VAL A 345 14.61 -18.27 11.45
N HIS A 346 15.74 -18.97 11.35
CA HIS A 346 16.37 -19.57 12.53
C HIS A 346 17.10 -18.51 13.35
N VAL A 347 16.76 -18.44 14.64
CA VAL A 347 17.45 -17.54 15.57
C VAL A 347 18.67 -18.21 16.13
N SER A 348 19.84 -17.64 15.86
CA SER A 348 21.10 -18.05 16.48
C SER A 348 21.83 -16.83 17.07
N LEU A 349 22.50 -17.00 18.19
CA LEU A 349 23.33 -15.94 18.79
C LEU A 349 24.46 -15.50 17.86
N ALA A 350 25.02 -16.44 17.09
CA ALA A 350 26.02 -16.15 16.08
C ALA A 350 25.45 -15.30 14.93
N GLY A 351 24.19 -15.56 14.53
CA GLY A 351 23.50 -14.76 13.52
C GLY A 351 23.29 -13.30 13.93
N LEU A 352 23.06 -13.02 15.22
CA LEU A 352 22.94 -11.65 15.73
C LEU A 352 24.25 -10.85 15.64
N ALA A 353 25.39 -11.51 15.74
CA ALA A 353 26.71 -10.90 15.62
C ALA A 353 27.20 -10.79 14.16
N ASN A 354 26.45 -11.31 13.19
CA ASN A 354 26.81 -11.26 11.78
C ASN A 354 26.88 -9.79 11.30
N PRO A 355 27.93 -9.40 10.57
CA PRO A 355 28.09 -8.03 10.05
C PRO A 355 26.91 -7.54 9.20
N VAL A 356 26.28 -8.44 8.41
CA VAL A 356 25.08 -8.12 7.59
C VAL A 356 23.89 -7.81 8.51
N THR A 357 23.65 -8.62 9.55
CA THR A 357 22.59 -8.37 10.54
C THR A 357 22.75 -7.00 11.18
N LEU A 358 23.96 -6.67 11.65
CA LEU A 358 24.26 -5.39 12.29
C LEU A 358 24.09 -4.23 11.33
N ALA A 359 24.56 -4.35 10.08
CA ALA A 359 24.43 -3.31 9.06
C ALA A 359 22.94 -3.05 8.72
N VAL A 360 22.12 -4.10 8.61
CA VAL A 360 20.66 -3.97 8.41
C VAL A 360 19.99 -3.27 9.58
N VAL A 361 20.29 -3.69 10.83
CA VAL A 361 19.73 -3.07 12.05
C VAL A 361 20.09 -1.59 12.13
N ILE A 362 21.36 -1.24 11.93
CA ILE A 362 21.84 0.15 11.97
C ILE A 362 21.21 0.97 10.83
N GLY A 363 21.13 0.41 9.63
CA GLY A 363 20.51 1.06 8.47
C GLY A 363 19.07 1.45 8.72
N PHE A 364 18.25 0.53 9.23
CA PHE A 364 16.85 0.81 9.53
C PHE A 364 16.64 1.65 10.79
N ALA A 365 17.25 1.25 11.91
CA ALA A 365 16.97 1.89 13.21
C ALA A 365 17.57 3.29 13.32
N LEU A 366 18.69 3.58 12.66
CA LEU A 366 19.38 4.87 12.70
C LEU A 366 19.39 5.57 11.34
N GLY A 367 19.83 4.87 10.29
CA GLY A 367 19.99 5.45 8.95
C GLY A 367 18.69 6.04 8.42
N LYS A 368 17.59 5.29 8.52
CA LYS A 368 16.29 5.71 7.97
C LYS A 368 15.68 6.91 8.68
N PRO A 369 15.50 6.93 10.01
CA PRO A 369 14.98 8.12 10.70
C PRO A 369 15.88 9.35 10.57
N VAL A 370 17.19 9.19 10.60
CA VAL A 370 18.15 10.29 10.41
C VAL A 370 18.03 10.85 8.99
N GLY A 371 18.00 9.98 7.98
CA GLY A 371 17.86 10.39 6.58
C GLY A 371 16.54 11.13 6.31
N ILE A 372 15.41 10.60 6.79
CA ILE A 372 14.10 11.25 6.68
C ILE A 372 14.12 12.65 7.31
N LEU A 373 14.67 12.78 8.52
CA LEU A 373 14.73 14.07 9.22
C LEU A 373 15.68 15.06 8.55
N ALA A 374 16.87 14.61 8.15
CA ALA A 374 17.88 15.46 7.54
C ALA A 374 17.42 16.03 6.20
N PHE A 375 16.87 15.20 5.33
CA PHE A 375 16.39 15.65 4.02
C PHE A 375 15.10 16.46 4.12
N ALA A 376 14.17 16.10 5.03
CA ALA A 376 13.00 16.92 5.33
C ALA A 376 13.42 18.31 5.86
N TRP A 377 14.42 18.36 6.78
CA TRP A 377 14.95 19.62 7.30
C TRP A 377 15.60 20.45 6.20
N LEU A 378 16.43 19.84 5.36
CA LEU A 378 17.09 20.50 4.24
C LEU A 378 16.07 21.07 3.25
N ALA A 379 15.04 20.31 2.88
CA ALA A 379 13.98 20.74 1.98
C ALA A 379 13.15 21.93 2.55
N VAL A 380 12.89 21.92 3.85
CA VAL A 380 12.21 23.05 4.51
C VAL A 380 13.15 24.26 4.62
N ARG A 381 14.44 24.06 4.93
CA ARG A 381 15.43 25.13 5.09
C ARG A 381 15.77 25.81 3.76
N SER A 382 15.76 25.05 2.65
CA SER A 382 15.94 25.57 1.30
C SER A 382 14.71 26.25 0.71
N GLY A 383 13.55 26.20 1.39
CA GLY A 383 12.30 26.78 0.92
C GLY A 383 11.58 25.97 -0.17
N VAL A 384 12.11 24.79 -0.55
CA VAL A 384 11.50 23.90 -1.54
C VAL A 384 10.23 23.25 -0.99
N ALA A 385 10.23 22.92 0.31
CA ALA A 385 9.10 22.28 0.98
C ALA A 385 8.53 23.14 2.11
N VAL A 386 7.24 22.98 2.38
CA VAL A 386 6.56 23.64 3.51
C VAL A 386 6.13 22.58 4.52
N ARG A 387 6.61 22.70 5.74
CA ARG A 387 6.20 21.82 6.84
C ARG A 387 4.89 22.30 7.46
N PRO A 388 3.83 21.48 7.47
CA PRO A 388 2.59 21.82 8.18
C PRO A 388 2.84 22.07 9.68
N LYS A 389 2.22 23.12 10.24
CA LYS A 389 2.40 23.50 11.67
C LYS A 389 2.10 22.35 12.65
N ALA A 390 1.15 21.47 12.30
CA ALA A 390 0.78 20.32 13.12
C ALA A 390 1.79 19.15 13.07
N LEU A 391 2.78 19.17 12.15
CA LEU A 391 3.86 18.21 12.04
C LEU A 391 5.13 18.77 12.68
N GLY A 392 5.21 18.71 14.03
CA GLY A 392 6.42 19.07 14.76
C GLY A 392 7.59 18.13 14.42
N TRP A 393 8.84 18.60 14.56
CA TRP A 393 10.03 17.79 14.29
C TRP A 393 10.08 16.49 15.12
N GLY A 394 9.64 16.53 16.38
CA GLY A 394 9.54 15.33 17.21
C GLY A 394 8.53 14.31 16.67
N VAL A 395 7.40 14.77 16.12
CA VAL A 395 6.40 13.92 15.49
C VAL A 395 6.94 13.30 14.20
N LEU A 396 7.69 14.08 13.41
CA LEU A 396 8.40 13.58 12.24
C LEU A 396 9.49 12.56 12.62
N ALA A 397 10.21 12.77 13.72
CA ALA A 397 11.19 11.82 14.24
C ALA A 397 10.54 10.48 14.60
N GLY A 398 9.42 10.50 15.34
CA GLY A 398 8.68 9.29 15.65
C GLY A 398 8.12 8.59 14.42
N GLY A 399 7.62 9.35 13.44
CA GLY A 399 7.22 8.83 12.14
C GLY A 399 8.39 8.23 11.35
N GLY A 400 9.54 8.89 11.34
CA GLY A 400 10.78 8.39 10.73
C GLY A 400 11.28 7.09 11.35
N MET A 401 11.15 6.95 12.67
CA MET A 401 11.44 5.66 13.35
C MET A 401 10.47 4.57 12.90
N LEU A 402 9.16 4.86 12.85
CA LEU A 402 8.19 3.89 12.33
C LEU A 402 8.47 3.51 10.87
N ALA A 403 8.90 4.45 10.03
CA ALA A 403 9.30 4.16 8.66
C ALA A 403 10.52 3.22 8.56
N GLY A 404 11.31 3.07 9.63
CA GLY A 404 12.34 2.05 9.78
C GLY A 404 11.82 0.60 9.90
N ILE A 405 10.51 0.39 9.88
CA ILE A 405 9.90 -0.94 9.80
C ILE A 405 9.94 -1.38 8.34
N GLY A 406 10.95 -2.17 7.96
CA GLY A 406 11.11 -2.64 6.58
C GLY A 406 10.36 -3.93 6.28
N PHE A 407 10.19 -4.76 7.28
CA PHE A 407 9.58 -6.09 7.34
C PHE A 407 9.35 -6.80 5.98
N THR A 408 8.12 -6.89 5.45
CA THR A 408 7.82 -7.68 4.25
C THR A 408 8.54 -7.18 3.00
N MET A 409 8.63 -5.86 2.81
CA MET A 409 9.30 -5.29 1.65
C MET A 409 10.82 -5.49 1.71
N ALA A 410 11.40 -5.36 2.91
CA ALA A 410 12.81 -5.63 3.11
C ALA A 410 13.13 -7.13 2.95
N LEU A 411 12.26 -8.03 3.42
CA LEU A 411 12.40 -9.48 3.20
C LEU A 411 12.37 -9.81 1.70
N PHE A 412 11.46 -9.18 0.94
CA PHE A 412 11.41 -9.34 -0.51
C PHE A 412 12.73 -8.93 -1.19
N ILE A 413 13.29 -7.79 -0.84
CA ILE A 413 14.55 -7.33 -1.42
C ILE A 413 15.72 -8.20 -0.93
N ALA A 414 15.68 -8.69 0.31
CA ALA A 414 16.72 -9.59 0.83
C ALA A 414 16.77 -10.92 0.07
N GLU A 415 15.62 -11.50 -0.31
CA GLU A 415 15.54 -12.70 -1.16
C GLU A 415 16.18 -12.49 -2.55
N LEU A 416 16.14 -11.26 -3.06
CA LEU A 416 16.79 -10.91 -4.33
C LEU A 416 18.29 -10.65 -4.19
N ALA A 417 18.69 -10.08 -3.04
CA ALA A 417 20.06 -9.64 -2.80
C ALA A 417 20.98 -10.78 -2.33
N PHE A 418 20.44 -11.75 -1.61
CA PHE A 418 21.22 -12.73 -0.86
C PHE A 418 20.76 -14.15 -1.09
N LYS A 419 21.67 -15.08 -0.78
CA LYS A 419 21.43 -16.52 -0.73
C LYS A 419 22.00 -17.10 0.57
N ASP A 420 21.49 -18.25 0.95
CA ASP A 420 22.00 -19.07 2.04
C ASP A 420 22.19 -18.30 3.36
N GLU A 421 23.37 -18.39 3.99
CA GLU A 421 23.67 -17.80 5.28
C GLU A 421 23.53 -16.27 5.33
N LEU A 422 23.84 -15.56 4.23
CA LEU A 422 23.69 -14.11 4.16
C LEU A 422 22.23 -13.69 4.14
N LEU A 423 21.37 -14.50 3.51
CA LEU A 423 19.93 -14.28 3.52
C LEU A 423 19.34 -14.45 4.93
N GLU A 424 19.74 -15.50 5.65
CA GLU A 424 19.32 -15.72 7.03
C GLU A 424 19.74 -14.57 7.96
N ALA A 425 21.00 -14.10 7.81
CA ALA A 425 21.51 -12.96 8.56
C ALA A 425 20.74 -11.67 8.24
N ALA A 426 20.43 -11.42 6.97
CA ALA A 426 19.65 -10.25 6.55
C ALA A 426 18.21 -10.30 7.09
N LYS A 427 17.53 -11.45 6.99
CA LYS A 427 16.18 -11.67 7.53
C LYS A 427 16.13 -11.42 9.05
N LEU A 428 17.11 -11.97 9.78
CA LEU A 428 17.21 -11.74 11.23
C LEU A 428 17.39 -10.24 11.53
N GLY A 429 18.27 -9.56 10.80
CA GLY A 429 18.48 -8.12 10.91
C GLY A 429 17.20 -7.31 10.66
N ILE A 430 16.43 -7.67 9.63
CA ILE A 430 15.15 -7.02 9.29
C ILE A 430 14.13 -7.17 10.41
N LEU A 431 13.99 -8.36 10.98
CA LEU A 431 13.05 -8.61 12.08
C LEU A 431 13.42 -7.81 13.32
N VAL A 432 14.70 -7.85 13.73
CA VAL A 432 15.22 -7.10 14.89
C VAL A 432 15.05 -5.59 14.68
N ALA A 433 15.44 -5.09 13.50
CA ALA A 433 15.30 -3.68 13.15
C ALA A 433 13.83 -3.22 13.18
N SER A 434 12.92 -4.04 12.65
CA SER A 434 11.48 -3.71 12.63
C SER A 434 10.91 -3.61 14.05
N VAL A 435 11.32 -4.52 14.97
CA VAL A 435 10.90 -4.45 16.38
C VAL A 435 11.46 -3.20 17.06
N ILE A 436 12.74 -2.90 16.87
CA ILE A 436 13.38 -1.70 17.45
C ILE A 436 12.72 -0.43 16.94
N SER A 437 12.49 -0.34 15.62
CA SER A 437 11.86 0.81 14.97
C SER A 437 10.41 1.01 15.43
N ALA A 438 9.64 -0.08 15.53
CA ALA A 438 8.27 -0.04 16.05
C ALA A 438 8.23 0.41 17.51
N ALA A 439 9.02 -0.21 18.38
CA ALA A 439 9.07 0.12 19.81
C ALA A 439 9.52 1.57 20.03
N GLY A 440 10.60 2.00 19.36
CA GLY A 440 11.12 3.35 19.47
C GLY A 440 10.15 4.41 18.95
N GLY A 441 9.58 4.19 17.76
CA GLY A 441 8.62 5.11 17.15
C GLY A 441 7.33 5.24 17.96
N LEU A 442 6.74 4.11 18.41
CA LEU A 442 5.55 4.11 19.26
C LEU A 442 5.80 4.80 20.61
N SER A 443 6.92 4.48 21.26
CA SER A 443 7.29 5.09 22.55
C SER A 443 7.48 6.60 22.44
N LEU A 444 8.18 7.08 21.42
CA LEU A 444 8.40 8.51 21.18
C LEU A 444 7.09 9.25 20.90
N LEU A 445 6.23 8.69 20.04
CA LEU A 445 4.94 9.31 19.71
C LEU A 445 3.98 9.30 20.89
N ALA A 446 3.93 8.23 21.68
CA ALA A 446 3.13 8.14 22.89
C ALA A 446 3.59 9.18 23.94
N TRP A 447 4.89 9.33 24.15
CA TRP A 447 5.49 10.32 25.05
C TRP A 447 5.15 11.75 24.63
N LEU A 448 5.31 12.08 23.33
CA LEU A 448 4.96 13.40 22.79
C LEU A 448 3.46 13.70 22.94
N GLY A 449 2.60 12.71 22.68
CA GLY A 449 1.16 12.80 22.87
C GLY A 449 0.77 13.06 24.33
N HIS A 450 1.49 12.44 25.28
CA HIS A 450 1.28 12.66 26.71
C HIS A 450 1.67 14.09 27.14
N ILE A 451 2.83 14.58 26.69
CA ILE A 451 3.29 15.96 26.97
C ILE A 451 2.30 16.98 26.37
N GLY A 452 1.83 16.76 25.14
CA GLY A 452 0.87 17.62 24.47
C GLY A 452 -0.44 17.77 25.28
N ARG A 453 -0.97 16.65 25.79
CA ARG A 453 -2.17 16.66 26.64
C ARG A 453 -1.96 17.39 27.97
N ARG A 454 -0.83 17.16 28.63
CA ARG A 454 -0.50 17.88 29.87
C ARG A 454 -0.44 19.38 29.64
N ARG A 455 0.19 19.85 28.55
CA ARG A 455 0.25 21.26 28.21
C ARG A 455 -1.13 21.85 27.92
N ALA A 456 -1.97 21.14 27.18
CA ALA A 456 -3.34 21.55 26.90
C ALA A 456 -4.19 21.64 28.18
N ALA A 457 -4.06 20.67 29.10
CA ALA A 457 -4.76 20.69 30.38
C ALA A 457 -4.32 21.87 31.27
N ILE A 458 -3.02 22.17 31.32
CA ILE A 458 -2.49 23.35 32.07
C ILE A 458 -3.01 24.66 31.46
N ALA A 459 -3.02 24.77 30.13
CA ALA A 459 -3.52 25.97 29.45
C ALA A 459 -5.03 26.17 29.71
N SER A 460 -5.84 25.12 29.65
CA SER A 460 -7.28 25.21 29.95
C SER A 460 -7.57 25.55 31.43
N ALA A 461 -6.75 25.06 32.36
CA ALA A 461 -6.87 25.40 33.76
C ALA A 461 -6.50 26.90 34.03
N ALA A 462 -5.49 27.42 33.31
CA ALA A 462 -5.09 28.83 33.41
C ALA A 462 -6.18 29.77 32.85
N ASP A 463 -6.80 29.40 31.69
CA ASP A 463 -7.92 30.17 31.11
C ASP A 463 -9.16 30.15 32.03
N ALA A 464 -9.50 29.00 32.63
CA ALA A 464 -10.59 28.91 33.59
C ALA A 464 -10.36 29.78 34.83
N GLY A 465 -9.12 29.79 35.37
CA GLY A 465 -8.75 30.65 36.48
C GLY A 465 -8.81 32.18 36.17
N GLN A 466 -8.52 32.56 34.92
CA GLN A 466 -8.65 33.97 34.50
C GLN A 466 -10.11 34.40 34.33
N HIS A 467 -11.01 33.52 33.90
CA HIS A 467 -12.45 33.81 33.83
C HIS A 467 -13.10 33.93 35.19
N GLU A 468 -12.63 33.22 36.21
CA GLU A 468 -13.15 33.30 37.57
C GLU A 468 -12.76 34.60 38.29
N ILE A 469 -11.61 35.20 37.91
CA ILE A 469 -11.13 36.50 38.46
C ILE A 469 -11.86 37.68 37.82
N MET A 470 -12.45 37.54 36.62
CA MET A 470 -13.15 38.62 35.92
C MET A 470 -14.67 38.74 36.21
N LEU A 471 -15.25 37.87 37.01
CA LEU A 471 -16.64 38.08 37.45
C LEU A 471 -16.65 39.15 38.55
N PRO A 472 -17.25 40.38 38.34
CA PRO A 472 -17.38 41.36 39.40
C PRO A 472 -18.30 40.75 40.47
N ARG A 473 -17.84 40.76 41.72
CA ARG A 473 -18.70 40.54 42.89
C ARG A 473 -19.76 41.62 42.85
N ALA A 474 -20.92 41.31 42.29
CA ALA A 474 -22.11 42.11 42.45
C ALA A 474 -22.56 41.97 43.93
N LEU A 475 -22.32 43.02 44.72
CA LEU A 475 -22.97 43.29 45.99
C LEU A 475 -24.34 43.87 45.73
#